data_b123aa7d753f8a865ceda4585516895b
#
_entry.id   b123aa7d753f8a865ceda4585516895b
#
_cell.length_a   1.000
_cell.length_b   1.000
_cell.length_c   1.000
_cell.angle_alpha   90.00
_cell.angle_beta   90.00
_cell.angle_gamma   90.00
#
_symmetry.space_group_name_H-M   'P 1'
#
loop_
_entity.id
_entity.type
_entity.pdbx_description
1 polymer ?
#
loop_
_entity_poly.entity_id
_entity_poly.type
_entity_poly.pdbx_seq_one_letter_code
_entity_poly.pdbx_strand_id
1 'polypeptide(L)'
;LVANEKVVGSSPIARSNLLKEKMTDLADKKCIPCEGGIPSFDLSEIHKYLKKVDGWEVKSDDQKTYYLIKQFKFNNFLESQDFVNKVGDIAEKEGHHPDIWFGWGYAKIKIFTHSINGLHESDFVLAAKIDKISSV
;
A
#
# COMPACT_ATOMS: atom_id res chain seq x y z
N LEU A 1 6.95 -20.29 8.99
CA LEU A 1 7.36 -20.29 8.76
C LEU A 1 8.00 -20.63 8.29
N VAL A 2 7.76 -20.67 8.56
CA VAL A 2 8.42 -20.76 8.19
C VAL A 2 8.81 -21.25 7.42
N ALA A 3 8.53 -21.50 7.49
CA ALA A 3 8.97 -21.73 6.87
C ALA A 3 9.19 -21.77 6.01
N ASN A 4 8.92 -21.70 5.80
CA ASN A 4 9.10 -21.52 5.01
C ASN A 4 9.76 -21.38 4.47
N GLU A 5 9.81 -21.14 4.67
CA GLU A 5 10.40 -20.86 4.28
C GLU A 5 11.17 -21.32 3.59
N LYS A 6 11.37 -21.58 3.47
CA LYS A 6 12.06 -22.08 3.01
C LYS A 6 12.22 -22.49 2.01
N VAL A 7 11.99 -22.47 1.67
CA VAL A 7 12.00 -22.75 0.83
C VAL A 7 12.67 -22.76 -0.06
N VAL A 8 12.97 -22.79 -0.23
CA VAL A 8 13.66 -22.97 -0.70
C VAL A 8 14.04 -22.92 -2.01
N GLY A 9 13.89 -23.18 -2.79
CA GLY A 9 14.12 -23.11 -4.14
C GLY A 9 14.94 -21.94 -4.46
N SER A 10 15.47 -21.73 -5.49
CA SER A 10 16.48 -20.75 -5.75
C SER A 10 15.93 -19.59 -6.55
N SER A 11 15.56 -19.80 -7.79
CA SER A 11 15.14 -18.69 -8.66
C SER A 11 13.90 -17.96 -8.17
N PRO A 12 12.83 -18.65 -7.77
CA PRO A 12 11.66 -17.96 -7.22
C PRO A 12 11.98 -17.18 -5.96
N ILE A 13 12.88 -17.70 -5.14
CA ILE A 13 13.29 -17.04 -3.90
C ILE A 13 14.04 -15.75 -4.22
N ALA A 14 14.93 -15.76 -5.18
CA ALA A 14 15.69 -14.59 -5.57
C ALA A 14 14.76 -13.48 -6.09
N ARG A 15 13.76 -13.84 -6.87
CA ARG A 15 12.79 -12.88 -7.38
C ARG A 15 11.94 -12.31 -6.26
N SER A 16 11.52 -13.13 -5.31
CA SER A 16 10.76 -12.68 -4.15
C SER A 16 11.56 -11.73 -3.28
N ASN A 17 12.85 -12.03 -3.10
CA ASN A 17 13.72 -11.16 -2.30
C ASN A 17 13.89 -9.78 -2.95
N LEU A 18 14.00 -9.74 -4.26
CA LEU A 18 14.13 -8.48 -4.98
C LEU A 18 12.87 -7.62 -4.80
N LEU A 19 11.69 -8.23 -4.89
CA LEU A 19 10.44 -7.52 -4.66
C LEU A 19 10.33 -7.02 -3.22
N LYS A 20 10.70 -7.84 -2.25
CA LYS A 20 10.70 -7.45 -0.85
C LYS A 20 11.64 -6.29 -0.58
N GLU A 21 12.80 -6.30 -1.21
CA GLU A 21 13.75 -5.20 -1.07
C GLU A 21 13.17 -3.89 -1.58
N LYS A 22 12.47 -3.92 -2.72
CA LYS A 22 11.81 -2.73 -3.27
C LYS A 22 10.70 -2.23 -2.35
N MET A 23 9.89 -3.13 -1.81
CA MET A 23 8.83 -2.79 -0.87
C MET A 23 9.40 -2.22 0.43
N THR A 24 10.47 -2.84 0.96
CA THR A 24 11.12 -2.38 2.17
C THR A 24 11.71 -0.99 1.97
N ASP A 25 12.28 -0.73 0.80
CA ASP A 25 12.87 0.55 0.47
C ASP A 25 11.81 1.68 0.56
N LEU A 26 10.64 1.47 -0.05
CA LEU A 26 9.53 2.42 0.07
C LEU A 26 8.99 2.47 1.49
N ALA A 27 8.82 1.32 2.14
CA ALA A 27 8.24 1.26 3.47
C ALA A 27 9.09 1.96 4.52
N ASP A 28 10.39 2.10 4.29
CA ASP A 28 11.29 2.79 5.20
C ASP A 28 11.25 4.31 5.04
N LYS A 29 10.64 4.81 3.97
CA LYS A 29 10.49 6.25 3.76
C LYS A 29 9.34 6.78 4.60
N LYS A 30 9.37 8.08 4.86
CA LYS A 30 8.26 8.76 5.51
C LYS A 30 7.37 9.41 4.46
N CYS A 31 6.08 9.46 4.76
CA CYS A 31 5.16 10.23 3.95
C CYS A 31 5.46 11.71 4.16
N ILE A 32 5.71 12.42 3.09
CA ILE A 32 5.94 13.86 3.13
C ILE A 32 4.61 14.52 2.86
N PRO A 33 4.17 15.46 3.72
CA PRO A 33 2.91 16.15 3.46
C PRO A 33 2.96 16.83 2.09
N CYS A 34 1.97 16.54 1.27
CA CYS A 34 1.84 17.19 -0.03
C CYS A 34 1.05 18.46 0.16
N GLU A 35 1.74 19.59 0.08
CA GLU A 35 1.07 20.88 0.04
C GLU A 35 0.52 21.11 -1.37
N GLY A 36 -0.56 21.84 -1.48
CA GLY A 36 -1.11 22.17 -2.78
C GLY A 36 -0.08 22.85 -3.67
N GLY A 37 -0.08 22.52 -4.96
CA GLY A 37 0.88 23.05 -5.90
C GLY A 37 1.88 22.04 -6.41
N ILE A 38 2.03 20.91 -5.75
CA ILE A 38 2.83 19.79 -6.27
C ILE A 38 1.95 19.04 -7.27
N PRO A 39 2.40 18.85 -8.52
CA PRO A 39 1.57 18.12 -9.48
C PRO A 39 1.45 16.65 -9.11
N SER A 40 0.26 16.10 -9.26
CA SER A 40 0.06 14.66 -9.09
C SER A 40 0.80 13.90 -10.20
N PHE A 41 1.14 12.64 -9.90
CA PHE A 41 1.79 11.77 -10.89
C PHE A 41 0.91 11.56 -12.11
N ASP A 42 1.52 11.54 -13.29
CA ASP A 42 0.84 11.07 -14.49
C ASP A 42 0.85 9.53 -14.51
N LEU A 43 0.18 8.93 -15.50
CA LEU A 43 0.09 7.47 -15.58
C LEU A 43 1.46 6.79 -15.71
N SER A 44 2.41 7.43 -16.37
CA SER A 44 3.76 6.88 -16.51
C SER A 44 4.45 6.76 -15.16
N GLU A 45 4.38 7.80 -14.35
CA GLU A 45 4.94 7.80 -13.00
C GLU A 45 4.22 6.80 -12.10
N ILE A 46 2.89 6.74 -12.21
CA ILE A 46 2.07 5.82 -11.43
C ILE A 46 2.49 4.38 -11.72
N HIS A 47 2.63 4.02 -13.00
CA HIS A 47 3.01 2.66 -13.38
C HIS A 47 4.42 2.32 -12.91
N LYS A 48 5.31 3.28 -12.91
CA LYS A 48 6.67 3.11 -12.41
C LYS A 48 6.67 2.76 -10.93
N TYR A 49 5.90 3.50 -10.14
CA TYR A 49 5.81 3.25 -8.70
C TYR A 49 4.98 2.02 -8.36
N LEU A 50 3.98 1.71 -9.19
CA LEU A 50 3.11 0.55 -8.96
C LEU A 50 3.91 -0.75 -8.94
N LYS A 51 5.01 -0.81 -9.66
CA LYS A 51 5.90 -1.98 -9.66
C LYS A 51 6.64 -2.17 -8.33
N LYS A 52 6.64 -1.16 -7.48
CA LYS A 52 7.34 -1.21 -6.18
C LYS A 52 6.44 -1.67 -5.04
N VAL A 53 5.17 -1.87 -5.31
CA VAL A 53 4.20 -2.36 -4.33
C VAL A 53 3.52 -3.60 -4.90
N ASP A 54 2.88 -4.39 -4.03
CA ASP A 54 2.34 -5.69 -4.42
C ASP A 54 0.83 -5.72 -4.30
N GLY A 55 0.17 -6.05 -5.42
CA GLY A 55 -1.26 -6.30 -5.41
C GLY A 55 -2.14 -5.06 -5.39
N TRP A 56 -1.56 -3.88 -5.50
CA TRP A 56 -2.33 -2.66 -5.58
C TRP A 56 -2.77 -2.38 -7.01
N GLU A 57 -3.99 -1.92 -7.18
CA GLU A 57 -4.51 -1.50 -8.46
C GLU A 57 -4.66 0.01 -8.46
N VAL A 58 -4.49 0.61 -9.64
CA VAL A 58 -4.77 2.03 -9.82
C VAL A 58 -6.10 2.15 -10.56
N LYS A 59 -6.98 3.01 -10.03
CA LYS A 59 -8.27 3.32 -10.64
C LYS A 59 -8.46 4.82 -10.64
N SER A 60 -9.47 5.29 -11.35
CA SER A 60 -9.82 6.70 -11.34
C SER A 60 -11.31 6.85 -11.06
N ASP A 61 -11.66 7.93 -10.40
CA ASP A 61 -13.06 8.28 -10.15
C ASP A 61 -13.63 9.07 -11.33
N ASP A 62 -14.87 9.54 -11.17
CA ASP A 62 -15.59 10.29 -12.21
C ASP A 62 -14.89 11.62 -12.55
N GLN A 63 -14.10 12.13 -11.63
CA GLN A 63 -13.36 13.38 -11.82
C GLN A 63 -11.94 13.15 -12.31
N LYS A 64 -11.62 11.91 -12.71
CA LYS A 64 -10.31 11.49 -13.19
C LYS A 64 -9.20 11.59 -12.15
N THR A 65 -9.57 11.53 -10.88
CA THR A 65 -8.61 11.45 -9.80
C THR A 65 -8.16 10.00 -9.65
N TYR A 66 -6.86 9.77 -9.81
CA TYR A 66 -6.31 8.42 -9.64
C TYR A 66 -6.15 8.09 -8.17
N TYR A 67 -6.38 6.84 -7.83
CA TYR A 67 -6.18 6.33 -6.49
C TYR A 67 -5.68 4.88 -6.53
N LEU A 68 -5.04 4.47 -5.44
CA LEU A 68 -4.64 3.08 -5.23
C LEU A 68 -5.73 2.36 -4.45
N ILE A 69 -5.96 1.10 -4.78
CA ILE A 69 -6.94 0.30 -4.05
C ILE A 69 -6.44 -1.14 -3.96
N LYS A 70 -6.65 -1.75 -2.79
CA LYS A 70 -6.32 -3.15 -2.56
C LYS A 70 -7.26 -3.73 -1.52
N GLN A 71 -7.67 -4.98 -1.74
CA GLN A 71 -8.48 -5.71 -0.79
C GLN A 71 -7.65 -6.83 -0.17
N PHE A 72 -7.68 -6.91 1.15
CA PHE A 72 -6.99 -7.92 1.94
C PHE A 72 -8.04 -8.89 2.48
N LYS A 73 -7.68 -10.17 2.59
CA LYS A 73 -8.59 -11.20 3.07
C LYS A 73 -8.10 -11.79 4.38
N PHE A 74 -9.05 -12.11 5.24
CA PHE A 74 -8.77 -12.62 6.58
C PHE A 74 -9.72 -13.76 6.90
N ASN A 75 -9.47 -14.46 7.99
CA ASN A 75 -10.26 -15.64 8.37
C ASN A 75 -11.53 -15.29 9.11
N ASN A 76 -11.61 -14.09 9.68
CA ASN A 76 -12.77 -13.69 10.46
C ASN A 76 -12.81 -12.17 10.65
N PHE A 77 -13.80 -11.70 11.36
CA PHE A 77 -13.99 -10.26 11.59
C PHE A 77 -12.89 -9.67 12.48
N LEU A 78 -12.49 -10.40 13.50
CA LEU A 78 -11.48 -9.90 14.44
C LEU A 78 -10.13 -9.66 13.74
N GLU A 79 -9.74 -10.58 12.86
CA GLU A 79 -8.51 -10.41 12.10
C GLU A 79 -8.58 -9.18 11.18
N SER A 80 -9.72 -8.97 10.53
CA SER A 80 -9.93 -7.78 9.72
C SER A 80 -9.80 -6.51 10.56
N GLN A 81 -10.43 -6.50 11.72
CA GLN A 81 -10.41 -5.35 12.64
C GLN A 81 -8.99 -5.07 13.13
N ASP A 82 -8.26 -6.11 13.53
CA ASP A 82 -6.87 -5.96 13.98
C ASP A 82 -6.01 -5.34 12.89
N PHE A 83 -6.17 -5.80 11.65
CA PHE A 83 -5.44 -5.24 10.53
C PHE A 83 -5.79 -3.75 10.32
N VAL A 84 -7.07 -3.42 10.35
CA VAL A 84 -7.53 -2.04 10.18
C VAL A 84 -6.97 -1.13 11.28
N ASN A 85 -6.91 -1.63 12.52
CA ASN A 85 -6.33 -0.87 13.61
C ASN A 85 -4.85 -0.58 13.37
N LYS A 86 -4.10 -1.55 12.85
CA LYS A 86 -2.70 -1.35 12.51
C LYS A 86 -2.52 -0.36 11.37
N VAL A 87 -3.37 -0.43 10.38
CA VAL A 87 -3.36 0.55 9.27
C VAL A 87 -3.62 1.95 9.81
N GLY A 88 -4.59 2.08 10.71
CA GLY A 88 -4.92 3.36 11.33
C GLY A 88 -3.75 3.94 12.10
N ASP A 89 -3.02 3.12 12.84
CA ASP A 89 -1.85 3.57 13.58
C ASP A 89 -0.76 4.11 12.64
N ILE A 90 -0.53 3.42 11.52
CA ILE A 90 0.42 3.87 10.52
C ILE A 90 -0.05 5.18 9.90
N ALA A 91 -1.31 5.28 9.54
CA ALA A 91 -1.88 6.47 8.92
C ALA A 91 -1.72 7.69 9.82
N GLU A 92 -2.00 7.53 11.11
CA GLU A 92 -1.82 8.61 12.07
C GLU A 92 -0.36 9.02 12.21
N LYS A 93 0.52 8.03 12.30
CA LYS A 93 1.95 8.29 12.44
C LYS A 93 2.52 9.02 11.24
N GLU A 94 2.07 8.66 10.05
CA GLU A 94 2.57 9.25 8.80
C GLU A 94 1.82 10.52 8.40
N GLY A 95 0.70 10.83 9.07
CA GLY A 95 -0.10 11.99 8.70
C GLY A 95 -0.74 11.86 7.32
N HIS A 96 -1.00 10.63 6.88
CA HIS A 96 -1.58 10.36 5.57
C HIS A 96 -2.66 9.29 5.74
N HIS A 97 -3.92 9.65 5.46
CA HIS A 97 -5.08 8.85 5.88
C HIS A 97 -5.79 8.23 4.69
N PRO A 98 -5.83 6.90 4.61
CA PRO A 98 -6.57 6.20 3.56
C PRO A 98 -8.05 6.11 3.93
N ASP A 99 -8.88 5.80 2.94
CA ASP A 99 -10.24 5.37 3.18
C ASP A 99 -10.25 3.86 3.39
N ILE A 100 -11.01 3.39 4.36
CA ILE A 100 -11.00 1.99 4.75
C ILE A 100 -12.44 1.46 4.82
N TRP A 101 -12.67 0.33 4.17
CA TRP A 101 -13.89 -0.47 4.34
C TRP A 101 -13.48 -1.82 4.86
N PHE A 102 -14.16 -2.33 5.87
CA PHE A 102 -13.86 -3.67 6.34
C PHE A 102 -15.09 -4.36 6.88
N GLY A 103 -15.01 -5.67 6.98
CA GLY A 103 -16.08 -6.49 7.50
C GLY A 103 -15.54 -7.88 7.79
N TRP A 104 -16.43 -8.85 7.87
CA TRP A 104 -16.02 -10.21 8.17
C TRP A 104 -15.14 -10.74 7.05
N GLY A 105 -13.88 -10.97 7.37
CA GLY A 105 -12.95 -11.63 6.45
C GLY A 105 -12.33 -10.74 5.40
N TYR A 106 -12.50 -9.41 5.45
CA TYR A 106 -11.87 -8.53 4.46
C TYR A 106 -11.60 -7.14 4.99
N ALA A 107 -10.65 -6.47 4.36
CA ALA A 107 -10.43 -5.03 4.50
C ALA A 107 -10.02 -4.47 3.14
N LYS A 108 -10.66 -3.39 2.74
CA LYS A 108 -10.36 -2.72 1.47
C LYS A 108 -9.81 -1.33 1.78
N ILE A 109 -8.66 -1.01 1.20
CA ILE A 109 -7.93 0.23 1.48
C ILE A 109 -7.84 1.04 0.19
N LYS A 110 -8.21 2.30 0.26
CA LYS A 110 -8.12 3.25 -0.86
C LYS A 110 -7.21 4.40 -0.45
N ILE A 111 -6.21 4.68 -1.27
CA ILE A 111 -5.21 5.70 -0.96
C ILE A 111 -5.13 6.71 -2.10
N PHE A 112 -5.21 7.99 -1.76
CA PHE A 112 -4.85 9.08 -2.66
C PHE A 112 -4.58 10.32 -1.82
N THR A 113 -3.96 11.33 -2.44
CA THR A 113 -3.65 12.57 -1.75
C THR A 113 -4.68 13.63 -2.11
N HIS A 114 -5.51 14.01 -1.13
CA HIS A 114 -6.63 14.94 -1.35
C HIS A 114 -6.16 16.32 -1.84
N SER A 115 -5.07 16.81 -1.29
CA SER A 115 -4.61 18.18 -1.60
C SER A 115 -4.16 18.37 -3.04
N ILE A 116 -3.84 17.29 -3.75
CA ILE A 116 -3.41 17.34 -5.15
C ILE A 116 -4.35 16.57 -6.08
N ASN A 117 -5.44 16.04 -5.54
CA ASN A 117 -6.43 15.25 -6.29
C ASN A 117 -5.77 14.16 -7.14
N GLY A 118 -4.93 13.35 -6.52
CA GLY A 118 -4.25 12.29 -7.23
C GLY A 118 -3.20 11.59 -6.41
N LEU A 119 -2.23 10.99 -7.09
CA LEU A 119 -1.19 10.18 -6.47
C LEU A 119 0.16 10.89 -6.51
N HIS A 120 0.96 10.62 -5.51
CA HIS A 120 2.35 11.04 -5.40
C HIS A 120 3.12 9.94 -4.67
N GLU A 121 4.43 10.12 -4.47
CA GLU A 121 5.26 9.11 -3.83
C GLU A 121 4.70 8.69 -2.46
N SER A 122 4.18 9.63 -1.68
CA SER A 122 3.67 9.33 -0.33
C SER A 122 2.56 8.27 -0.32
N ASP A 123 1.75 8.22 -1.38
CA ASP A 123 0.69 7.23 -1.47
C ASP A 123 1.29 5.82 -1.62
N PHE A 124 2.34 5.69 -2.39
CA PHE A 124 3.03 4.42 -2.58
C PHE A 124 3.84 4.03 -1.34
N VAL A 125 4.39 5.00 -0.62
CA VAL A 125 5.04 4.75 0.66
C VAL A 125 4.05 4.16 1.65
N LEU A 126 2.86 4.75 1.75
CA LEU A 126 1.82 4.23 2.64
C LEU A 126 1.39 2.83 2.22
N ALA A 127 1.20 2.60 0.92
CA ALA A 127 0.85 1.28 0.39
C ALA A 127 1.90 0.23 0.78
N ALA A 128 3.18 0.56 0.64
CA ALA A 128 4.27 -0.35 1.00
C ALA A 128 4.28 -0.65 2.50
N LYS A 129 4.03 0.34 3.34
CA LYS A 129 3.97 0.14 4.79
C LYS A 129 2.80 -0.77 5.17
N ILE A 130 1.66 -0.62 4.51
CA ILE A 130 0.49 -1.47 4.73
C ILE A 130 0.80 -2.91 4.31
N ASP A 131 1.44 -3.08 3.16
CA ASP A 131 1.84 -4.42 2.69
C ASP A 131 2.78 -5.10 3.69
N LYS A 132 3.68 -4.34 4.27
CA LYS A 132 4.64 -4.87 5.24
C LYS A 132 3.94 -5.46 6.47
N ILE A 133 2.91 -4.81 6.98
CA ILE A 133 2.18 -5.34 8.14
C ILE A 133 1.28 -6.50 7.78
N SER A 134 0.81 -6.57 6.54
CA SER A 134 -0.06 -7.68 6.11
C SER A 134 0.69 -8.98 5.87
N SER A 135 2.00 -8.89 5.66
CA SER A 135 2.82 -10.08 5.39
C SER A 135 3.38 -10.72 6.65
N VAL A 136 3.04 -10.20 7.82
CA VAL A 136 3.54 -10.74 9.11
C VAL A 136 2.57 -11.71 9.73
#